data_d41ce1eca6985a39061284c231d89e97
#
_entry.id   d41ce1eca6985a39061284c231d89e97
#
_cell.length_a   1.000
_cell.length_b   1.000
_cell.length_c   1.000
_cell.angle_alpha   90.00
_cell.angle_beta   90.00
_cell.angle_gamma   90.00
#
_symmetry.space_group_name_H-M   'P 1'
#
loop_
_entity.id
_entity.type
_entity.pdbx_description
1 polymer ?
#
loop_
_entity_poly.entity_id
_entity_poly.type
_entity_poly.pdbx_seq_one_letter_code
_entity_poly.pdbx_strand_id
1 'polypeptide(L)'
;MSACYLIALYVSFESSYDTFHSKAGRIFRMVTDIKTPSETLKVDVSTWSTAPALKKDFPEVEGFTRINAANLNIRKGSILFKDEKTFFADSSLFHVFDFKLVKGNPVTALKEQLSIVLTEKAARKYFGESDPIGQILILSRDNLPVTVTGVMKDIPANSHIKGDMFISMSTFTQKLNNNLDADWSDFGAVSYLLLKEGTSPKALEAKFAPFLESHAGKMFREAKVQYILSLEPLLEIYLRSTRGDQEKGNATNNYIFSAIAVFIILIACINFINLSTARSAERAKEVGIRKSFGAGRNLLTAQFICESILVSLIAFFFSVILSSIDPGI
;
A
#
# COMPACT_ATOMS: atom_id res chain seq x y z
N MET A 1 -14.39 -25.87 -1.38
CA MET A 1 -14.84 -24.58 -1.92
C MET A 1 -14.47 -23.43 -0.98
N SER A 2 -14.86 -23.45 0.31
CA SER A 2 -14.55 -22.36 1.28
C SER A 2 -13.06 -22.04 1.37
N ALA A 3 -12.18 -23.02 1.49
CA ALA A 3 -10.74 -22.80 1.54
C ALA A 3 -10.21 -22.07 0.28
N CYS A 4 -10.67 -22.46 -0.91
CA CYS A 4 -10.27 -21.80 -2.15
C CYS A 4 -10.77 -20.35 -2.22
N TYR A 5 -11.98 -20.11 -1.72
CA TYR A 5 -12.54 -18.75 -1.65
C TYR A 5 -11.75 -17.86 -0.68
N LEU A 6 -11.41 -18.36 0.51
CA LEU A 6 -10.59 -17.63 1.48
C LEU A 6 -9.18 -17.35 0.94
N ILE A 7 -8.55 -18.33 0.29
CA ILE A 7 -7.24 -18.13 -0.37
C ILE A 7 -7.36 -17.07 -1.47
N ALA A 8 -8.41 -17.10 -2.29
CA ALA A 8 -8.61 -16.10 -3.34
C ALA A 8 -8.82 -14.70 -2.77
N LEU A 9 -9.57 -14.56 -1.67
CA LEU A 9 -9.73 -13.29 -0.97
C LEU A 9 -8.40 -12.78 -0.41
N TYR A 10 -7.64 -13.64 0.25
CA TYR A 10 -6.33 -13.30 0.79
C TYR A 10 -5.37 -12.82 -0.32
N VAL A 11 -5.19 -13.63 -1.38
CA VAL A 11 -4.31 -13.28 -2.51
C VAL A 11 -4.77 -11.99 -3.21
N SER A 12 -6.09 -11.80 -3.34
CA SER A 12 -6.66 -10.58 -3.91
C SER A 12 -6.35 -9.36 -3.03
N PHE A 13 -6.53 -9.48 -1.70
CA PHE A 13 -6.22 -8.41 -0.75
C PHE A 13 -4.73 -8.07 -0.78
N GLU A 14 -3.85 -9.06 -0.64
CA GLU A 14 -2.39 -8.89 -0.68
C GLU A 14 -1.91 -8.22 -2.00
N SER A 15 -2.55 -8.57 -3.12
CA SER A 15 -2.22 -8.01 -4.43
C SER A 15 -2.84 -6.63 -4.69
N SER A 16 -3.73 -6.17 -3.82
CA SER A 16 -4.45 -4.90 -3.97
C SER A 16 -3.75 -3.71 -3.29
N TYR A 17 -2.60 -3.93 -2.64
CA TYR A 17 -1.90 -2.85 -1.95
C TYR A 17 -1.61 -1.67 -2.87
N ASP A 18 -1.98 -0.47 -2.39
CA ASP A 18 -1.78 0.83 -3.03
C ASP A 18 -2.42 1.00 -4.43
N THR A 19 -3.21 0.01 -4.91
CA THR A 19 -3.88 0.10 -6.21
C THR A 19 -5.00 1.14 -6.25
N PHE A 20 -5.46 1.62 -5.10
CA PHE A 20 -6.49 2.66 -4.99
C PHE A 20 -5.99 4.06 -5.38
N HIS A 21 -4.68 4.25 -5.56
CA HIS A 21 -4.13 5.48 -6.09
C HIS A 21 -4.23 5.51 -7.62
N SER A 22 -4.91 6.48 -8.16
CA SER A 22 -5.12 6.64 -9.63
C SER A 22 -3.80 6.80 -10.40
N LYS A 23 -2.80 7.34 -9.73
CA LYS A 23 -1.45 7.59 -10.25
C LYS A 23 -0.43 6.52 -9.85
N ALA A 24 -0.85 5.37 -9.28
CA ALA A 24 0.05 4.35 -8.74
C ALA A 24 1.14 3.90 -9.72
N GLY A 25 0.81 3.76 -11.00
CA GLY A 25 1.79 3.38 -12.04
C GLY A 25 2.86 4.43 -12.35
N ARG A 26 2.71 5.67 -11.85
CA ARG A 26 3.65 6.78 -12.03
C ARG A 26 4.33 7.23 -10.73
N ILE A 27 3.97 6.61 -9.61
CA ILE A 27 4.58 6.88 -8.31
C ILE A 27 5.70 5.88 -8.06
N PHE A 28 6.86 6.38 -7.68
CA PHE A 28 8.04 5.58 -7.38
C PHE A 28 8.64 6.01 -6.04
N ARG A 29 8.98 5.05 -5.20
CA ARG A 29 9.79 5.30 -4.01
C ARG A 29 11.25 5.39 -4.42
N MET A 30 11.97 6.38 -3.91
CA MET A 30 13.41 6.46 -4.04
C MET A 30 14.07 5.53 -3.03
N VAL A 31 14.99 4.71 -3.51
CA VAL A 31 15.78 3.81 -2.68
C VAL A 31 17.26 4.03 -2.93
N THR A 32 18.07 3.79 -1.89
CA THR A 32 19.51 4.07 -1.96
C THR A 32 20.33 2.83 -1.61
N ASP A 33 21.35 2.53 -2.41
CA ASP A 33 22.43 1.64 -2.03
C ASP A 33 23.62 2.51 -1.58
N ILE A 34 23.97 2.42 -0.30
CA ILE A 34 25.12 3.11 0.28
C ILE A 34 26.26 2.12 0.32
N LYS A 35 27.22 2.29 -0.59
CA LYS A 35 28.42 1.45 -0.63
C LYS A 35 29.53 2.11 0.19
N THR A 36 29.97 1.41 1.21
CA THR A 36 31.15 1.73 2.00
C THR A 36 32.29 0.78 1.61
N PRO A 37 33.53 1.00 2.05
CA PRO A 37 34.63 0.05 1.81
C PRO A 37 34.39 -1.35 2.37
N SER A 38 33.53 -1.50 3.38
CA SER A 38 33.28 -2.75 4.10
C SER A 38 31.99 -3.46 3.69
N GLU A 39 30.95 -2.71 3.30
CA GLU A 39 29.62 -3.26 3.05
C GLU A 39 28.77 -2.41 2.10
N THR A 40 27.64 -2.96 1.69
CA THR A 40 26.60 -2.21 0.97
C THR A 40 25.33 -2.26 1.78
N LEU A 41 24.89 -1.10 2.25
CA LEU A 41 23.61 -0.91 2.94
C LEU A 41 22.52 -0.59 1.92
N LYS A 42 21.45 -1.37 1.93
CA LYS A 42 20.29 -1.17 1.07
C LYS A 42 19.15 -0.56 1.88
N VAL A 43 18.87 0.72 1.65
CA VAL A 43 17.88 1.48 2.43
C VAL A 43 16.77 2.02 1.54
N ASP A 44 15.62 2.28 2.15
CA ASP A 44 14.43 2.86 1.50
C ASP A 44 14.32 4.39 1.71
N VAL A 45 15.39 4.99 2.19
CA VAL A 45 15.49 6.43 2.44
C VAL A 45 16.49 7.08 1.50
N SER A 46 16.31 8.37 1.29
CA SER A 46 17.26 9.26 0.62
C SER A 46 17.69 10.39 1.55
N THR A 47 18.64 11.20 1.13
CA THR A 47 18.94 12.44 1.84
C THR A 47 17.78 13.42 1.72
N TRP A 48 17.66 14.32 2.68
CA TRP A 48 16.56 15.29 2.76
C TRP A 48 16.49 16.21 1.54
N SER A 49 17.65 16.54 0.96
CA SER A 49 17.77 17.41 -0.22
C SER A 49 17.44 16.74 -1.53
N THR A 50 17.52 15.39 -1.61
CA THR A 50 17.51 14.70 -2.91
C THR A 50 16.21 14.90 -3.69
N ALA A 51 15.05 14.66 -3.07
CA ALA A 51 13.76 14.76 -3.77
C ALA A 51 13.42 16.20 -4.21
N PRO A 52 13.60 17.24 -3.37
CA PRO A 52 13.48 18.63 -3.81
C PRO A 52 14.39 19.01 -4.98
N ALA A 53 15.66 18.59 -4.95
CA ALA A 53 16.61 18.87 -6.01
C ALA A 53 16.23 18.14 -7.32
N LEU A 54 15.82 16.87 -7.26
CA LEU A 54 15.34 16.14 -8.44
C LEU A 54 14.14 16.83 -9.07
N LYS A 55 13.19 17.31 -8.27
CA LYS A 55 12.03 18.06 -8.79
C LYS A 55 12.45 19.37 -9.49
N LYS A 56 13.50 20.02 -9.00
CA LYS A 56 14.03 21.26 -9.58
C LYS A 56 14.77 20.99 -10.88
N ASP A 57 15.62 19.96 -10.93
CA ASP A 57 16.56 19.73 -12.00
C ASP A 57 15.99 18.87 -13.14
N PHE A 58 14.97 18.05 -12.87
CA PHE A 58 14.39 17.12 -13.86
C PHE A 58 12.93 17.45 -14.17
N PRO A 59 12.65 17.94 -15.39
CA PRO A 59 11.28 18.24 -15.81
C PRO A 59 10.37 17.00 -15.91
N GLU A 60 10.94 15.79 -15.95
CA GLU A 60 10.23 14.51 -15.92
C GLU A 60 9.56 14.25 -14.58
N VAL A 61 10.03 14.84 -13.49
CA VAL A 61 9.44 14.75 -12.17
C VAL A 61 8.27 15.72 -12.06
N GLU A 62 7.05 15.23 -12.07
CA GLU A 62 5.81 16.03 -11.91
C GLU A 62 5.66 16.55 -10.49
N GLY A 63 6.02 15.74 -9.50
CA GLY A 63 5.94 16.07 -8.08
C GLY A 63 6.76 15.11 -7.22
N PHE A 64 6.92 15.47 -5.97
CA PHE A 64 7.50 14.59 -4.96
C PHE A 64 6.78 14.77 -3.62
N THR A 65 6.92 13.81 -2.73
CA THR A 65 6.58 13.96 -1.31
C THR A 65 7.53 13.12 -0.47
N ARG A 66 8.02 13.69 0.60
CA ARG A 66 8.80 12.98 1.62
C ARG A 66 7.88 12.61 2.76
N ILE A 67 8.10 11.46 3.33
CA ILE A 67 7.40 10.98 4.52
C ILE A 67 8.48 10.51 5.51
N ASN A 68 8.31 10.88 6.79
CA ASN A 68 9.16 10.39 7.86
C ASN A 68 8.27 9.92 9.01
N ALA A 69 8.35 8.64 9.35
CA ALA A 69 7.55 8.04 10.40
C ALA A 69 8.09 8.44 11.79
N ALA A 70 7.18 8.73 12.70
CA ALA A 70 7.50 9.02 14.08
C ALA A 70 6.41 8.49 15.00
N ASN A 71 6.81 7.86 16.10
CA ASN A 71 5.90 7.54 17.19
C ASN A 71 5.97 8.69 18.20
N LEU A 72 4.89 9.45 18.28
CA LEU A 72 4.85 10.65 19.11
C LEU A 72 3.81 10.51 20.21
N ASN A 73 4.13 11.07 21.37
CA ASN A 73 3.14 11.26 22.42
C ASN A 73 2.40 12.58 22.14
N ILE A 74 1.09 12.51 22.10
CA ILE A 74 0.20 13.63 21.80
C ILE A 74 -0.61 13.97 23.05
N ARG A 75 -0.67 15.25 23.42
CA ARG A 75 -1.47 15.73 24.54
C ARG A 75 -2.60 16.63 24.06
N LYS A 76 -3.78 16.37 24.58
CA LYS A 76 -4.94 17.27 24.44
C LYS A 76 -5.47 17.62 25.84
N GLY A 77 -5.37 18.88 26.23
CA GLY A 77 -5.66 19.30 27.58
C GLY A 77 -4.78 18.55 28.61
N SER A 78 -5.41 17.86 29.55
CA SER A 78 -4.71 17.02 30.56
C SER A 78 -4.47 15.58 30.11
N ILE A 79 -5.03 15.12 28.97
CA ILE A 79 -4.95 13.74 28.51
C ILE A 79 -3.70 13.56 27.64
N LEU A 80 -2.89 12.56 27.98
CA LEU A 80 -1.72 12.14 27.20
C LEU A 80 -2.02 10.83 26.47
N PHE A 81 -1.88 10.86 25.15
CA PHE A 81 -1.94 9.69 24.27
C PHE A 81 -0.50 9.30 23.90
N LYS A 82 -0.15 8.03 24.11
CA LYS A 82 1.23 7.54 23.94
C LYS A 82 1.35 6.78 22.61
N ASP A 83 2.56 6.83 22.05
CA ASP A 83 2.99 6.02 20.90
C ASP A 83 2.06 6.12 19.68
N GLU A 84 1.54 7.33 19.42
CA GLU A 84 0.66 7.59 18.29
C GLU A 84 1.43 7.50 16.96
N LYS A 85 0.88 6.72 16.02
CA LYS A 85 1.46 6.55 14.67
C LYS A 85 1.31 7.84 13.87
N THR A 86 2.38 8.58 13.78
CA THR A 86 2.43 9.90 13.17
C THR A 86 3.44 9.91 12.04
N PHE A 87 3.17 10.67 11.00
CA PHE A 87 4.11 10.95 9.93
C PHE A 87 4.36 12.46 9.81
N PHE A 88 5.60 12.84 9.55
CA PHE A 88 5.87 14.13 8.93
C PHE A 88 5.76 13.95 7.42
N ALA A 89 5.06 14.86 6.74
CA ALA A 89 4.86 14.78 5.30
C ALA A 89 4.91 16.15 4.63
N ASP A 90 5.42 16.20 3.39
CA ASP A 90 5.39 17.42 2.59
C ASP A 90 3.95 17.82 2.25
N SER A 91 3.74 19.10 1.98
CA SER A 91 2.44 19.65 1.56
C SER A 91 1.90 19.05 0.26
N SER A 92 2.78 18.45 -0.54
CA SER A 92 2.47 17.74 -1.78
C SER A 92 1.93 16.32 -1.57
N LEU A 93 1.78 15.84 -0.33
CA LEU A 93 1.27 14.49 -0.02
C LEU A 93 -0.02 14.19 -0.79
N PHE A 94 -1.00 15.10 -0.73
CA PHE A 94 -2.31 14.95 -1.38
C PHE A 94 -2.28 15.16 -2.90
N HIS A 95 -1.19 15.71 -3.43
CA HIS A 95 -0.96 15.78 -4.87
C HIS A 95 -0.36 14.48 -5.41
N VAL A 96 0.56 13.88 -4.68
CA VAL A 96 1.23 12.63 -5.07
C VAL A 96 0.29 11.44 -4.85
N PHE A 97 -0.29 11.34 -3.66
CA PHE A 97 -1.21 10.27 -3.26
C PHE A 97 -2.67 10.71 -3.26
N ASP A 98 -3.58 9.80 -3.57
CA ASP A 98 -5.03 10.07 -3.62
C ASP A 98 -5.69 9.94 -2.23
N PHE A 99 -5.02 10.35 -1.16
CA PHE A 99 -5.64 10.46 0.15
C PHE A 99 -6.67 11.59 0.14
N LYS A 100 -7.91 11.27 0.52
CA LYS A 100 -9.04 12.22 0.42
C LYS A 100 -9.21 13.00 1.71
N LEU A 101 -9.12 14.34 1.66
CA LEU A 101 -9.56 15.19 2.76
C LEU A 101 -11.10 15.25 2.81
N VAL A 102 -11.62 15.14 4.02
CA VAL A 102 -13.05 15.36 4.35
C VAL A 102 -13.27 16.80 4.76
N LYS A 103 -12.30 17.38 5.49
CA LYS A 103 -12.27 18.80 5.89
C LYS A 103 -10.88 19.37 5.63
N GLY A 104 -10.81 20.66 5.32
CA GLY A 104 -9.57 21.36 4.99
C GLY A 104 -9.30 21.40 3.47
N ASN A 105 -8.20 22.05 3.10
CA ASN A 105 -7.80 22.19 1.70
C ASN A 105 -6.53 21.37 1.44
N PRO A 106 -6.52 20.43 0.48
CA PRO A 106 -5.39 19.56 0.22
C PRO A 106 -4.10 20.28 -0.20
N VAL A 107 -4.21 21.51 -0.74
CA VAL A 107 -3.04 22.30 -1.15
C VAL A 107 -2.35 22.98 0.03
N THR A 108 -3.14 23.33 1.07
CA THR A 108 -2.62 24.15 2.19
C THR A 108 -2.54 23.41 3.52
N ALA A 109 -3.19 22.24 3.65
CA ALA A 109 -3.36 21.56 4.93
C ALA A 109 -2.02 21.21 5.63
N LEU A 110 -0.95 20.92 4.86
CA LEU A 110 0.40 20.62 5.40
C LEU A 110 1.45 21.66 4.94
N LYS A 111 1.01 22.85 4.49
CA LYS A 111 1.93 23.86 3.97
C LYS A 111 2.67 24.61 5.08
N GLU A 112 1.93 25.07 6.06
CA GLU A 112 2.49 25.85 7.15
C GLU A 112 3.12 24.95 8.23
N GLN A 113 4.16 25.46 8.88
CA GLN A 113 4.72 24.80 10.06
C GLN A 113 3.65 24.63 11.13
N LEU A 114 3.82 23.60 11.96
CA LEU A 114 2.91 23.28 13.07
C LEU A 114 1.47 22.96 12.63
N SER A 115 1.27 22.61 11.36
CA SER A 115 0.00 22.08 10.89
C SER A 115 -0.05 20.55 11.00
N ILE A 116 -1.23 20.03 11.36
CA ILE A 116 -1.49 18.60 11.45
C ILE A 116 -2.81 18.23 10.77
N VAL A 117 -2.79 17.14 10.00
CA VAL A 117 -3.97 16.50 9.42
C VAL A 117 -4.21 15.19 10.16
N LEU A 118 -5.46 14.95 10.54
CA LEU A 118 -5.89 13.74 11.24
C LEU A 118 -6.71 12.84 10.31
N THR A 119 -6.66 11.52 10.51
CA THR A 119 -7.70 10.65 9.96
C THR A 119 -9.04 10.86 10.68
N GLU A 120 -10.16 10.42 10.08
CA GLU A 120 -11.47 10.48 10.74
C GLU A 120 -11.45 9.75 12.08
N LYS A 121 -10.79 8.59 12.14
CA LYS A 121 -10.60 7.81 13.37
C LYS A 121 -9.84 8.61 14.44
N ALA A 122 -8.71 9.24 14.06
CA ALA A 122 -7.94 10.07 14.98
C ALA A 122 -8.73 11.30 15.42
N ALA A 123 -9.43 11.97 14.50
CA ALA A 123 -10.26 13.12 14.84
C ALA A 123 -11.34 12.76 15.87
N ARG A 124 -12.06 11.65 15.69
CA ARG A 124 -13.02 11.14 16.68
C ARG A 124 -12.36 10.78 18.02
N LYS A 125 -11.18 10.15 17.99
CA LYS A 125 -10.43 9.80 19.21
C LYS A 125 -10.10 11.00 20.07
N TYR A 126 -9.65 12.09 19.43
CA TYR A 126 -9.21 13.29 20.17
C TYR A 126 -10.36 14.25 20.46
N PHE A 127 -11.33 14.40 19.57
CA PHE A 127 -12.31 15.48 19.61
C PHE A 127 -13.76 14.99 19.75
N GLY A 128 -14.01 13.67 19.67
CA GLY A 128 -15.37 13.14 19.67
C GLY A 128 -16.16 13.69 18.50
N GLU A 129 -17.32 14.27 18.78
CA GLU A 129 -18.21 14.91 17.78
C GLU A 129 -17.90 16.39 17.54
N SER A 130 -16.93 16.97 18.26
CA SER A 130 -16.57 18.39 18.10
C SER A 130 -15.76 18.59 16.82
N ASP A 131 -15.91 19.77 16.21
CA ASP A 131 -15.10 20.11 15.02
C ASP A 131 -13.61 20.22 15.39
N PRO A 132 -12.72 19.41 14.79
CA PRO A 132 -11.32 19.44 15.09
C PRO A 132 -10.55 20.58 14.42
N ILE A 133 -11.11 21.21 13.35
CA ILE A 133 -10.40 22.23 12.58
C ILE A 133 -10.09 23.45 13.45
N GLY A 134 -8.84 23.91 13.40
CA GLY A 134 -8.34 25.02 14.20
C GLY A 134 -8.03 24.68 15.66
N GLN A 135 -8.36 23.46 16.11
CA GLN A 135 -8.02 23.02 17.47
C GLN A 135 -6.53 22.70 17.60
N ILE A 136 -6.03 22.78 18.82
CA ILE A 136 -4.61 22.56 19.12
C ILE A 136 -4.41 21.23 19.80
N LEU A 137 -3.40 20.48 19.31
CA LEU A 137 -2.79 19.35 19.97
C LEU A 137 -1.37 19.69 20.34
N ILE A 138 -0.84 19.08 21.39
CA ILE A 138 0.53 19.33 21.85
C ILE A 138 1.36 18.07 21.58
N LEU A 139 2.41 18.20 20.80
CA LEU A 139 3.43 17.16 20.69
C LEU A 139 4.25 17.18 21.98
N SER A 140 4.29 16.04 22.70
CA SER A 140 4.98 16.00 24.01
C SER A 140 6.48 16.20 23.89
N ARG A 141 7.08 15.89 22.74
CA ARG A 141 8.43 16.34 22.42
C ARG A 141 8.40 17.85 22.28
N ASP A 142 9.17 18.52 23.09
CA ASP A 142 9.34 19.99 23.12
C ASP A 142 8.06 20.79 23.46
N ASN A 143 6.98 20.14 23.93
CA ASN A 143 5.67 20.78 24.18
C ASN A 143 5.16 21.61 22.99
N LEU A 144 5.36 21.12 21.78
CA LEU A 144 5.13 21.88 20.56
C LEU A 144 3.64 21.88 20.20
N PRO A 145 2.97 23.05 20.15
CA PRO A 145 1.59 23.14 19.75
C PRO A 145 1.47 22.97 18.22
N VAL A 146 0.58 22.09 17.80
CA VAL A 146 0.22 21.90 16.38
C VAL A 146 -1.26 22.14 16.19
N THR A 147 -1.61 22.82 15.11
CA THR A 147 -3.01 23.18 14.79
C THR A 147 -3.58 22.19 13.79
N VAL A 148 -4.77 21.69 14.04
CA VAL A 148 -5.49 20.82 13.12
C VAL A 148 -5.97 21.63 11.93
N THR A 149 -5.44 21.33 10.75
CA THR A 149 -5.69 22.03 9.49
C THR A 149 -6.52 21.21 8.50
N GLY A 150 -6.70 19.92 8.78
CA GLY A 150 -7.47 19.04 7.94
C GLY A 150 -7.89 17.76 8.63
N VAL A 151 -8.94 17.14 8.07
CA VAL A 151 -9.36 15.77 8.40
C VAL A 151 -9.43 14.99 7.10
N MET A 152 -8.79 13.85 7.04
CA MET A 152 -8.78 12.95 5.89
C MET A 152 -9.56 11.67 6.20
N LYS A 153 -10.02 10.98 5.16
CA LYS A 153 -10.57 9.63 5.31
C LYS A 153 -9.54 8.71 5.95
N ASP A 154 -10.03 7.70 6.68
CA ASP A 154 -9.16 6.66 7.19
C ASP A 154 -8.41 5.99 6.02
N ILE A 155 -7.13 5.70 6.25
CA ILE A 155 -6.29 5.08 5.22
C ILE A 155 -6.77 3.63 5.02
N PRO A 156 -6.94 3.18 3.77
CA PRO A 156 -7.33 1.80 3.50
C PRO A 156 -6.36 0.79 4.10
N ALA A 157 -6.88 -0.35 4.55
CA ALA A 157 -6.08 -1.41 5.17
C ALA A 157 -4.98 -1.95 4.22
N ASN A 158 -5.22 -1.90 2.91
CA ASN A 158 -4.29 -2.27 1.85
C ASN A 158 -3.40 -1.11 1.37
N SER A 159 -2.99 -0.23 2.28
CA SER A 159 -1.95 0.78 2.04
C SER A 159 -0.67 0.39 2.75
N HIS A 160 0.50 0.63 2.12
CA HIS A 160 1.79 0.48 2.78
C HIS A 160 2.08 1.63 3.77
N ILE A 161 1.43 2.79 3.57
CA ILE A 161 1.49 3.92 4.50
C ILE A 161 0.34 3.74 5.50
N LYS A 162 0.69 3.47 6.77
CA LYS A 162 -0.29 3.22 7.85
C LYS A 162 -0.07 4.18 9.00
N GLY A 163 -0.76 5.31 8.99
CA GLY A 163 -0.68 6.32 10.05
C GLY A 163 -2.02 6.99 10.29
N ASP A 164 -2.19 7.50 11.50
CA ASP A 164 -3.42 8.17 11.92
C ASP A 164 -3.32 9.70 11.83
N MET A 165 -2.08 10.23 11.67
CA MET A 165 -1.81 11.68 11.69
C MET A 165 -0.64 12.04 10.79
N PHE A 166 -0.74 13.20 10.14
CA PHE A 166 0.32 13.79 9.31
C PHE A 166 0.61 15.21 9.78
N ILE A 167 1.87 15.46 10.12
CA ILE A 167 2.38 16.79 10.50
C ILE A 167 3.18 17.34 9.33
N SER A 168 3.14 18.66 9.11
CA SER A 168 3.89 19.27 8.02
C SER A 168 5.39 18.96 8.10
N MET A 169 6.00 18.58 6.99
CA MET A 169 7.43 18.29 6.88
C MET A 169 8.28 19.49 7.25
N SER A 170 7.83 20.72 6.96
CA SER A 170 8.52 21.94 7.35
C SER A 170 8.63 22.12 8.88
N THR A 171 7.72 21.51 9.66
CA THR A 171 7.88 21.43 11.12
C THR A 171 9.10 20.59 11.48
N PHE A 172 9.28 19.46 10.82
CA PHE A 172 10.41 18.56 11.08
C PHE A 172 11.73 19.15 10.59
N THR A 173 11.78 19.57 9.32
CA THR A 173 13.04 19.96 8.67
C THR A 173 13.55 21.32 9.04
N GLN A 174 12.67 22.24 9.48
CA GLN A 174 13.05 23.64 9.76
C GLN A 174 12.86 24.04 11.23
N LYS A 175 11.82 23.51 11.92
CA LYS A 175 11.52 23.90 13.31
C LYS A 175 12.20 22.98 14.31
N LEU A 176 12.13 21.66 14.13
CA LEU A 176 12.72 20.67 15.03
C LEU A 176 14.19 20.39 14.71
N ASN A 177 14.58 20.55 13.45
CA ASN A 177 15.94 20.35 12.98
C ASN A 177 16.38 21.56 12.16
N ASN A 178 17.64 21.89 12.23
CA ASN A 178 18.17 23.13 11.63
C ASN A 178 18.40 22.94 10.12
N ASN A 179 17.36 23.22 9.29
CA ASN A 179 17.44 23.28 7.84
C ASN A 179 17.89 21.97 7.15
N LEU A 180 17.26 20.85 7.51
CA LEU A 180 17.53 19.55 6.87
C LEU A 180 17.23 19.55 5.35
N ASP A 181 16.40 20.46 4.85
CA ASP A 181 16.06 20.55 3.43
C ASP A 181 17.28 20.79 2.51
N ALA A 182 18.36 21.33 3.07
CA ALA A 182 19.62 21.54 2.36
C ALA A 182 20.69 20.46 2.67
N ASP A 183 20.38 19.49 3.51
CA ASP A 183 21.34 18.50 3.97
C ASP A 183 21.42 17.30 3.01
N TRP A 184 22.64 17.07 2.48
CA TRP A 184 22.99 15.94 1.62
C TRP A 184 23.67 14.79 2.39
N SER A 185 23.90 14.95 3.69
CA SER A 185 24.61 13.97 4.53
C SER A 185 23.69 13.10 5.36
N ASP A 186 22.52 13.63 5.74
CA ASP A 186 21.56 12.94 6.60
C ASP A 186 20.52 12.16 5.77
N PHE A 187 20.40 10.87 6.07
CA PHE A 187 19.46 9.91 5.45
C PHE A 187 18.29 9.64 6.40
N GLY A 188 17.10 10.08 6.05
CA GLY A 188 15.92 9.87 6.87
C GLY A 188 14.61 10.08 6.14
N ALA A 189 14.66 10.57 4.91
CA ALA A 189 13.47 10.84 4.12
C ALA A 189 13.08 9.63 3.27
N VAL A 190 11.94 9.00 3.57
CA VAL A 190 11.27 8.11 2.61
C VAL A 190 10.63 9.00 1.55
N SER A 191 11.21 9.02 0.37
CA SER A 191 10.85 9.96 -0.69
C SER A 191 10.13 9.28 -1.84
N TYR A 192 9.01 9.84 -2.27
CA TYR A 192 8.23 9.38 -3.40
C TYR A 192 8.26 10.43 -4.50
N LEU A 193 8.49 9.98 -5.73
CA LEU A 193 8.42 10.80 -6.93
C LEU A 193 7.18 10.44 -7.73
N LEU A 194 6.44 11.45 -8.16
CA LEU A 194 5.41 11.33 -9.19
C LEU A 194 6.04 11.71 -10.52
N LEU A 195 6.13 10.79 -11.46
CA LEU A 195 6.66 11.03 -12.78
C LEU A 195 5.57 11.48 -13.74
N LYS A 196 5.93 12.33 -14.72
CA LYS A 196 5.04 12.68 -15.82
C LYS A 196 4.69 11.48 -16.68
N GLU A 197 3.53 11.54 -17.32
CA GLU A 197 3.09 10.49 -18.23
C GLU A 197 4.12 10.28 -19.36
N GLY A 198 4.35 8.99 -19.70
CA GLY A 198 5.32 8.61 -20.71
C GLY A 198 6.79 8.66 -20.28
N THR A 199 7.10 9.07 -19.04
CA THR A 199 8.49 9.05 -18.55
C THR A 199 8.97 7.61 -18.34
N SER A 200 10.14 7.29 -18.90
CA SER A 200 10.83 6.04 -18.61
C SER A 200 11.59 6.15 -17.28
N PRO A 201 11.24 5.35 -16.24
CA PRO A 201 11.97 5.39 -14.97
C PRO A 201 13.46 5.05 -15.13
N LYS A 202 13.78 4.05 -15.97
CA LYS A 202 15.17 3.65 -16.23
C LYS A 202 15.98 4.74 -16.92
N ALA A 203 15.38 5.51 -17.83
CA ALA A 203 16.05 6.63 -18.48
C ALA A 203 16.30 7.79 -17.48
N LEU A 204 15.41 7.98 -16.51
CA LEU A 204 15.61 8.95 -15.44
C LEU A 204 16.70 8.48 -14.47
N GLU A 205 16.69 7.21 -14.04
CA GLU A 205 17.72 6.63 -13.17
C GLU A 205 19.15 6.79 -13.75
N ALA A 206 19.31 6.65 -15.06
CA ALA A 206 20.61 6.83 -15.72
C ALA A 206 21.20 8.23 -15.51
N LYS A 207 20.38 9.23 -15.16
CA LYS A 207 20.79 10.61 -14.88
C LYS A 207 21.15 10.84 -13.40
N PHE A 208 20.88 9.90 -12.51
CA PHE A 208 21.08 10.11 -11.07
C PHE A 208 22.55 10.15 -10.65
N ALA A 209 23.43 9.36 -11.28
CA ALA A 209 24.84 9.39 -10.94
C ALA A 209 25.50 10.76 -11.20
N PRO A 210 25.40 11.38 -12.41
CA PRO A 210 25.91 12.73 -12.64
C PRO A 210 25.20 13.80 -11.80
N PHE A 211 23.91 13.64 -11.49
CA PHE A 211 23.17 14.53 -10.61
C PHE A 211 23.75 14.50 -9.18
N LEU A 212 23.96 13.33 -8.58
CA LEU A 212 24.57 13.20 -7.26
C LEU A 212 26.00 13.75 -7.22
N GLU A 213 26.77 13.49 -8.27
CA GLU A 213 28.14 14.01 -8.39
C GLU A 213 28.16 15.54 -8.40
N SER A 214 27.20 16.19 -9.10
CA SER A 214 27.14 17.65 -9.18
C SER A 214 26.73 18.32 -7.87
N HIS A 215 25.88 17.67 -7.08
CA HIS A 215 25.35 18.26 -5.83
C HIS A 215 26.18 17.91 -4.58
N ALA A 216 26.67 16.69 -4.48
CA ALA A 216 27.31 16.17 -3.26
C ALA A 216 28.55 15.30 -3.52
N GLY A 217 29.05 15.20 -4.74
CA GLY A 217 30.13 14.28 -5.11
C GLY A 217 31.42 14.49 -4.33
N LYS A 218 31.80 15.74 -4.03
CA LYS A 218 32.98 16.04 -3.18
C LYS A 218 32.81 15.45 -1.78
N MET A 219 31.66 15.67 -1.15
CA MET A 219 31.34 15.17 0.20
C MET A 219 31.37 13.64 0.22
N PHE A 220 30.77 12.98 -0.77
CA PHE A 220 30.75 11.53 -0.85
C PHE A 220 32.14 10.90 -1.02
N ARG A 221 33.00 11.53 -1.82
CA ARG A 221 34.40 11.09 -1.97
C ARG A 221 35.21 11.25 -0.68
N GLU A 222 35.04 12.38 0.02
CA GLU A 222 35.70 12.62 1.31
C GLU A 222 35.26 11.61 2.37
N ALA A 223 33.95 11.26 2.39
CA ALA A 223 33.39 10.23 3.25
C ALA A 223 33.74 8.79 2.80
N LYS A 224 34.34 8.59 1.63
CA LYS A 224 34.64 7.29 1.02
C LYS A 224 33.38 6.41 0.85
N VAL A 225 32.27 7.01 0.50
CA VAL A 225 31.01 6.34 0.25
C VAL A 225 30.53 6.60 -1.18
N GLN A 226 29.84 5.62 -1.75
CA GLN A 226 29.17 5.77 -3.02
C GLN A 226 27.67 5.57 -2.81
N TYR A 227 26.87 6.52 -3.28
CA TYR A 227 25.42 6.44 -3.27
C TYR A 227 24.89 6.08 -4.65
N ILE A 228 24.04 5.07 -4.70
CA ILE A 228 23.34 4.66 -5.91
C ILE A 228 21.86 4.81 -5.63
N LEU A 229 21.22 5.76 -6.31
CA LEU A 229 19.78 5.96 -6.25
C LEU A 229 19.10 5.10 -7.30
N SER A 230 17.96 4.52 -6.94
CA SER A 230 17.07 3.77 -7.83
C SER A 230 15.62 4.09 -7.51
N LEU A 231 14.74 3.76 -8.45
CA LEU A 231 13.29 3.97 -8.35
C LEU A 231 12.60 2.62 -8.17
N GLU A 232 11.85 2.47 -7.10
CA GLU A 232 11.04 1.29 -6.81
C GLU A 232 9.57 1.62 -7.07
N PRO A 233 8.87 0.89 -7.97
CA PRO A 233 7.46 1.17 -8.25
C PRO A 233 6.58 1.05 -7.00
N LEU A 234 5.63 1.96 -6.80
CA LEU A 234 4.72 1.95 -5.65
C LEU A 234 4.05 0.59 -5.43
N LEU A 235 3.54 -0.01 -6.51
CA LEU A 235 2.82 -1.29 -6.47
C LEU A 235 3.72 -2.51 -6.15
N GLU A 236 5.04 -2.34 -6.13
CA GLU A 236 5.99 -3.40 -5.78
C GLU A 236 6.50 -3.30 -4.35
N ILE A 237 6.27 -2.16 -3.67
CA ILE A 237 6.82 -1.90 -2.33
C ILE A 237 6.37 -2.98 -1.34
N TYR A 238 5.07 -3.23 -1.24
CA TYR A 238 4.53 -4.15 -0.24
C TYR A 238 4.97 -5.61 -0.45
N LEU A 239 4.83 -6.13 -1.68
CA LEU A 239 5.06 -7.56 -1.94
C LEU A 239 6.51 -7.93 -2.29
N ARG A 240 7.30 -7.00 -2.82
CA ARG A 240 8.60 -7.32 -3.43
C ARG A 240 9.77 -6.57 -2.84
N SER A 241 9.54 -5.48 -2.11
CA SER A 241 10.63 -4.71 -1.54
C SER A 241 11.38 -5.50 -0.47
N THR A 242 12.70 -5.46 -0.55
CA THR A 242 13.60 -5.99 0.47
C THR A 242 14.18 -4.90 1.37
N ARG A 243 13.69 -3.64 1.22
CA ARG A 243 14.25 -2.45 1.87
C ARG A 243 13.29 -1.87 2.89
N GLY A 244 13.83 -1.28 3.97
CA GLY A 244 13.06 -0.70 5.08
C GLY A 244 12.43 -1.74 6.01
N ASP A 245 11.93 -1.26 7.15
CA ASP A 245 11.37 -2.09 8.23
C ASP A 245 9.83 -2.06 8.27
N GLN A 246 9.19 -1.52 7.23
CA GLN A 246 7.73 -1.46 7.15
C GLN A 246 7.13 -2.86 6.99
N GLU A 247 5.86 -3.01 7.37
CA GLU A 247 5.10 -4.24 7.15
C GLU A 247 5.12 -4.62 5.66
N LYS A 248 5.48 -5.86 5.38
CA LYS A 248 5.63 -6.39 4.02
C LYS A 248 4.86 -7.68 3.86
N GLY A 249 4.23 -7.80 2.72
CA GLY A 249 3.74 -9.07 2.23
C GLY A 249 4.89 -9.92 1.63
N ASN A 250 4.52 -11.06 1.09
CA ASN A 250 5.47 -11.94 0.42
C ASN A 250 4.87 -12.47 -0.88
N ALA A 251 5.39 -11.99 -2.00
CA ALA A 251 4.93 -12.43 -3.32
C ALA A 251 5.03 -13.95 -3.52
N THR A 252 6.07 -14.59 -2.95
CA THR A 252 6.23 -16.04 -3.01
C THR A 252 5.09 -16.76 -2.31
N ASN A 253 4.65 -16.26 -1.15
CA ASN A 253 3.50 -16.82 -0.44
C ASN A 253 2.22 -16.73 -1.29
N ASN A 254 2.00 -15.61 -1.99
CA ASN A 254 0.86 -15.45 -2.88
C ASN A 254 0.87 -16.48 -4.02
N TYR A 255 2.03 -16.79 -4.60
CA TYR A 255 2.15 -17.84 -5.62
C TYR A 255 1.91 -19.23 -5.03
N ILE A 256 2.45 -19.53 -3.83
CA ILE A 256 2.25 -20.81 -3.15
C ILE A 256 0.76 -21.01 -2.82
N PHE A 257 0.11 -20.02 -2.22
CA PHE A 257 -1.32 -20.12 -1.90
C PHE A 257 -2.18 -20.25 -3.16
N SER A 258 -1.86 -19.53 -4.22
CA SER A 258 -2.56 -19.67 -5.51
C SER A 258 -2.40 -21.07 -6.07
N ALA A 259 -1.22 -21.66 -6.03
CA ALA A 259 -0.98 -23.04 -6.48
C ALA A 259 -1.77 -24.03 -5.62
N ILE A 260 -1.77 -23.88 -4.30
CA ILE A 260 -2.56 -24.71 -3.37
C ILE A 260 -4.05 -24.63 -3.71
N ALA A 261 -4.59 -23.44 -3.96
CA ALA A 261 -5.99 -23.27 -4.35
C ALA A 261 -6.32 -24.02 -5.65
N VAL A 262 -5.44 -23.97 -6.65
CA VAL A 262 -5.59 -24.71 -7.91
C VAL A 262 -5.60 -26.22 -7.64
N PHE A 263 -4.67 -26.75 -6.82
CA PHE A 263 -4.65 -28.18 -6.50
C PHE A 263 -5.90 -28.63 -5.74
N ILE A 264 -6.42 -27.83 -4.79
CA ILE A 264 -7.67 -28.14 -4.09
C ILE A 264 -8.83 -28.24 -5.08
N ILE A 265 -8.92 -27.31 -6.05
CA ILE A 265 -9.94 -27.33 -7.07
C ILE A 265 -9.80 -28.58 -7.95
N LEU A 266 -8.60 -28.94 -8.36
CA LEU A 266 -8.35 -30.14 -9.17
C LEU A 266 -8.78 -31.41 -8.42
N ILE A 267 -8.42 -31.55 -7.14
CA ILE A 267 -8.86 -32.69 -6.31
C ILE A 267 -10.38 -32.73 -6.20
N ALA A 268 -11.02 -31.58 -5.98
CA ALA A 268 -12.48 -31.50 -5.91
C ALA A 268 -13.14 -31.92 -7.24
N CYS A 269 -12.58 -31.48 -8.37
CA CYS A 269 -13.04 -31.89 -9.71
C CYS A 269 -12.90 -33.40 -9.94
N ILE A 270 -11.74 -33.99 -9.57
CA ILE A 270 -11.49 -35.43 -9.69
C ILE A 270 -12.51 -36.20 -8.84
N ASN A 271 -12.74 -35.79 -7.59
CA ASN A 271 -13.72 -36.41 -6.70
C ASN A 271 -15.14 -36.31 -7.28
N PHE A 272 -15.51 -35.16 -7.85
CA PHE A 272 -16.79 -34.98 -8.50
C PHE A 272 -16.95 -35.90 -9.71
N ILE A 273 -15.93 -36.02 -10.57
CA ILE A 273 -15.92 -36.92 -11.74
C ILE A 273 -16.07 -38.35 -11.27
N ASN A 274 -15.32 -38.79 -10.26
CA ASN A 274 -15.39 -40.17 -9.75
C ASN A 274 -16.80 -40.49 -9.22
N LEU A 275 -17.41 -39.60 -8.43
CA LEU A 275 -18.77 -39.77 -7.92
C LEU A 275 -19.81 -39.78 -9.05
N SER A 276 -19.67 -38.88 -10.01
CA SER A 276 -20.56 -38.80 -11.18
C SER A 276 -20.49 -40.08 -12.04
N THR A 277 -19.27 -40.60 -12.22
CA THR A 277 -19.03 -41.84 -12.95
C THR A 277 -19.59 -43.08 -12.20
N ALA A 278 -19.39 -43.14 -10.87
CA ALA A 278 -19.95 -44.23 -10.06
C ALA A 278 -21.50 -44.30 -10.13
N ARG A 279 -22.17 -43.15 -10.21
CA ARG A 279 -23.63 -43.05 -10.38
C ARG A 279 -24.09 -43.27 -11.85
N SER A 280 -23.18 -43.37 -12.79
CA SER A 280 -23.53 -43.46 -14.21
C SER A 280 -24.32 -44.72 -14.56
N ALA A 281 -24.10 -45.84 -13.88
CA ALA A 281 -24.85 -47.11 -14.06
C ALA A 281 -26.34 -46.97 -13.70
N GLU A 282 -26.66 -46.28 -12.60
CA GLU A 282 -28.04 -45.96 -12.19
C GLU A 282 -28.70 -44.99 -13.19
N ARG A 283 -27.96 -43.96 -13.62
CA ARG A 283 -28.43 -43.00 -14.61
C ARG A 283 -28.59 -43.61 -16.01
N ALA A 284 -27.80 -44.61 -16.38
CA ALA A 284 -27.96 -45.31 -17.68
C ALA A 284 -29.34 -45.97 -17.81
N LYS A 285 -29.88 -46.55 -16.73
CA LYS A 285 -31.22 -47.10 -16.71
C LYS A 285 -32.29 -46.01 -16.90
N GLU A 286 -32.15 -44.88 -16.22
CA GLU A 286 -33.06 -43.73 -16.35
C GLU A 286 -33.04 -43.16 -17.79
N VAL A 287 -31.83 -42.93 -18.32
CA VAL A 287 -31.64 -42.46 -19.71
C VAL A 287 -32.24 -43.43 -20.71
N GLY A 288 -32.08 -44.75 -20.51
CA GLY A 288 -32.68 -45.78 -21.35
C GLY A 288 -34.20 -45.69 -21.38
N ILE A 289 -34.84 -45.58 -20.23
CA ILE A 289 -36.31 -45.44 -20.13
C ILE A 289 -36.79 -44.16 -20.82
N ARG A 290 -36.12 -43.01 -20.57
CA ARG A 290 -36.52 -41.75 -21.20
C ARG A 290 -36.33 -41.72 -22.72
N LYS A 291 -35.29 -42.37 -23.23
CA LYS A 291 -35.08 -42.54 -24.67
C LYS A 291 -36.17 -43.39 -25.31
N SER A 292 -36.65 -44.46 -24.66
CA SER A 292 -37.76 -45.25 -25.17
C SER A 292 -39.09 -44.50 -25.23
N PHE A 293 -39.22 -43.42 -24.43
CA PHE A 293 -40.33 -42.45 -24.51
C PHE A 293 -40.06 -41.27 -25.45
N GLY A 294 -38.99 -41.30 -26.29
CA GLY A 294 -38.73 -40.31 -27.33
C GLY A 294 -37.92 -39.07 -26.88
N ALA A 295 -37.29 -39.10 -25.71
CA ALA A 295 -36.48 -37.98 -25.27
C ALA A 295 -35.20 -37.80 -26.13
N GLY A 296 -34.99 -36.61 -26.69
CA GLY A 296 -33.84 -36.27 -27.51
C GLY A 296 -32.52 -36.18 -26.69
N ARG A 297 -31.40 -36.58 -27.30
CA ARG A 297 -30.07 -36.59 -26.65
C ARG A 297 -29.68 -35.21 -26.10
N ASN A 298 -29.95 -34.14 -26.82
CA ASN A 298 -29.60 -32.78 -26.41
C ASN A 298 -30.35 -32.32 -25.14
N LEU A 299 -31.62 -32.73 -25.00
CA LEU A 299 -32.45 -32.40 -23.85
C LEU A 299 -31.89 -33.07 -22.56
N LEU A 300 -31.52 -34.37 -22.66
CA LEU A 300 -30.95 -35.12 -21.55
C LEU A 300 -29.58 -34.56 -21.14
N THR A 301 -28.74 -34.24 -22.14
CA THR A 301 -27.42 -33.63 -21.83
C THR A 301 -27.57 -32.28 -21.15
N ALA A 302 -28.45 -31.40 -21.65
CA ALA A 302 -28.71 -30.11 -21.03
C ALA A 302 -29.21 -30.25 -19.58
N GLN A 303 -30.13 -31.23 -19.34
CA GLN A 303 -30.64 -31.48 -17.98
C GLN A 303 -29.52 -31.87 -17.00
N PHE A 304 -28.63 -32.79 -17.37
CA PHE A 304 -27.51 -33.20 -16.48
C PHE A 304 -26.49 -32.10 -16.25
N ILE A 305 -26.22 -31.27 -17.24
CA ILE A 305 -25.36 -30.10 -17.09
C ILE A 305 -26.01 -29.11 -16.14
N CYS A 306 -27.30 -28.78 -16.30
CA CYS A 306 -28.00 -27.86 -15.40
C CYS A 306 -28.05 -28.38 -13.97
N GLU A 307 -28.30 -29.70 -13.75
CA GLU A 307 -28.26 -30.31 -12.42
C GLU A 307 -26.88 -30.14 -11.76
N SER A 308 -25.80 -30.40 -12.50
CA SER A 308 -24.41 -30.26 -12.00
C SER A 308 -24.05 -28.82 -11.67
N ILE A 309 -24.47 -27.86 -12.51
CA ILE A 309 -24.29 -26.42 -12.28
C ILE A 309 -25.04 -26.00 -11.02
N LEU A 310 -26.30 -26.45 -10.86
CA LEU A 310 -27.15 -26.07 -9.73
C LEU A 310 -26.55 -26.55 -8.39
N VAL A 311 -26.09 -27.82 -8.35
CA VAL A 311 -25.40 -28.37 -7.17
C VAL A 311 -24.12 -27.58 -6.83
N SER A 312 -23.34 -27.23 -7.86
CA SER A 312 -22.11 -26.46 -7.70
C SER A 312 -22.38 -25.03 -7.18
N LEU A 313 -23.44 -24.38 -7.69
CA LEU A 313 -23.86 -23.06 -7.21
C LEU A 313 -24.33 -23.09 -5.74
N ILE A 314 -25.13 -24.10 -5.38
CA ILE A 314 -25.56 -24.28 -3.98
C ILE A 314 -24.35 -24.49 -3.06
N ALA A 315 -23.42 -25.37 -3.45
CA ALA A 315 -22.18 -25.59 -2.69
C ALA A 315 -21.32 -24.33 -2.57
N PHE A 316 -21.23 -23.52 -3.62
CA PHE A 316 -20.55 -22.25 -3.61
C PHE A 316 -21.22 -21.25 -2.63
N PHE A 317 -22.55 -21.14 -2.69
CA PHE A 317 -23.32 -20.26 -1.81
C PHE A 317 -23.11 -20.61 -0.33
N PHE A 318 -23.20 -21.90 0.01
CA PHE A 318 -22.89 -22.35 1.37
C PHE A 318 -21.42 -22.08 1.78
N SER A 319 -20.50 -22.19 0.84
CA SER A 319 -19.09 -21.88 1.05
C SER A 319 -18.88 -20.41 1.43
N VAL A 320 -19.55 -19.47 0.75
CA VAL A 320 -19.50 -18.05 1.04
C VAL A 320 -20.12 -17.73 2.41
N ILE A 321 -21.27 -18.33 2.74
CA ILE A 321 -21.91 -18.13 4.04
C ILE A 321 -21.00 -18.61 5.17
N LEU A 322 -20.42 -19.82 5.06
CA LEU A 322 -19.54 -20.37 6.07
C LEU A 322 -18.29 -19.50 6.30
N SER A 323 -17.73 -18.94 5.22
CA SER A 323 -16.59 -18.02 5.34
C SER A 323 -16.94 -16.63 5.89
N SER A 324 -18.23 -16.25 5.86
CA SER A 324 -18.69 -14.98 6.44
C SER A 324 -19.03 -15.08 7.94
N ILE A 325 -19.18 -16.30 8.48
CA ILE A 325 -19.54 -16.54 9.89
C ILE A 325 -18.30 -16.52 10.81
N ASP A 326 -17.12 -16.79 10.25
CA ASP A 326 -15.85 -16.73 11.00
C ASP A 326 -14.97 -15.58 10.46
N PRO A 327 -15.15 -14.34 10.97
CA PRO A 327 -14.37 -13.17 10.53
C PRO A 327 -12.98 -13.11 11.18
N GLY A 328 -12.40 -14.22 11.57
CA GLY A 328 -11.10 -14.33 12.27
C GLY A 328 -9.87 -14.28 11.38
N ILE A 329 -9.96 -13.69 10.15
CA ILE A 329 -8.80 -13.42 9.28
C ILE A 329 -8.82 -11.96 8.88
#